data_e44e23c3268e7f5ed5d901d5f484f765
#
_entry.id   e44e23c3268e7f5ed5d901d5f484f765
#
_cell.length_a   1.000
_cell.length_b   1.000
_cell.length_c   1.000
_cell.angle_alpha   90.00
_cell.angle_beta   90.00
_cell.angle_gamma   90.00
#
_symmetry.space_group_name_H-M   'P 1'
#
loop_
_entity.id
_entity.type
_entity.pdbx_description
1 polymer ?
#
loop_
_entity_poly.entity_id
_entity_poly.type
_entity_poly.pdbx_seq_one_letter_code
_entity_poly.pdbx_strand_id
1 'polypeptide(L)'
;YDSGKSAGDIKAVVNSHPITNLDFIIGPLYPEQIAPLSKFCQQHHIKLVVPFSSLGDNVYENPYYYAINPPKSYQFAEASRLTTELFGKDNVIFLEGTENDKDAAAFIDATRKRLQQNGSKANRLKLNDDEIKWMEAMTQYKDNVIIPNSSGIKLLNQLFPKLKEFTKKNPEYRIKLVGYPEWQTYASNHLENFYQFNTYAYSSFFRNPLNGNADEFENAYQKAFHTPTLVSWPRFGMLGFDTAIYFLKGISTYGEAFDQHLSQIVTTSYQHRFDFQRISNWSGFINREVEFIHYSPSHSIELIRLKK
;
A
#
# COMPACT_ATOMS: atom_id res chain seq x y z
N TYR A 1 21.78 11.20 -12.73
CA TYR A 1 22.37 10.51 -13.88
C TYR A 1 21.26 9.81 -14.67
N ASP A 2 21.32 9.91 -16.00
CA ASP A 2 20.47 9.07 -16.85
C ASP A 2 21.07 7.65 -16.89
N SER A 3 20.32 6.70 -16.39
CA SER A 3 20.76 5.31 -16.31
C SER A 3 20.33 4.48 -17.54
N GLY A 4 19.73 5.10 -18.55
CA GLY A 4 19.15 4.38 -19.70
C GLY A 4 18.09 3.36 -19.23
N LYS A 5 17.98 2.22 -19.94
CA LYS A 5 16.95 1.20 -19.64
C LYS A 5 17.53 -0.19 -19.36
N SER A 6 18.73 -0.48 -19.85
CA SER A 6 19.31 -1.82 -19.77
C SER A 6 20.31 -1.99 -18.60
N ALA A 7 20.62 -3.24 -18.29
CA ALA A 7 21.68 -3.58 -17.35
C ALA A 7 23.07 -3.11 -17.84
N GLY A 8 23.27 -2.97 -19.15
CA GLY A 8 24.50 -2.44 -19.74
C GLY A 8 24.67 -0.95 -19.49
N ASP A 9 23.57 -0.19 -19.62
CA ASP A 9 23.58 1.27 -19.44
C ASP A 9 23.98 1.63 -18.00
N ILE A 10 23.37 0.98 -16.99
CA ILE A 10 23.71 1.27 -15.60
C ILE A 10 25.16 0.88 -15.27
N LYS A 11 25.70 -0.20 -15.86
CA LYS A 11 27.11 -0.55 -15.72
C LYS A 11 28.02 0.51 -16.31
N ALA A 12 27.66 1.09 -17.43
CA ALA A 12 28.40 2.19 -18.03
C ALA A 12 28.41 3.42 -17.12
N VAL A 13 27.27 3.78 -16.51
CA VAL A 13 27.16 4.88 -15.54
C VAL A 13 28.08 4.69 -14.35
N VAL A 14 28.03 3.51 -13.69
CA VAL A 14 28.84 3.26 -12.49
C VAL A 14 30.36 3.21 -12.78
N ASN A 15 30.74 2.88 -14.02
CA ASN A 15 32.13 2.82 -14.42
C ASN A 15 32.68 4.18 -14.89
N SER A 16 31.84 5.08 -15.35
CA SER A 16 32.26 6.36 -15.96
C SER A 16 32.16 7.56 -15.01
N HIS A 17 31.56 7.41 -13.83
CA HIS A 17 31.35 8.49 -12.89
C HIS A 17 31.94 8.20 -11.51
N PRO A 18 32.47 9.22 -10.78
CA PRO A 18 33.03 9.05 -9.44
C PRO A 18 31.93 8.96 -8.37
N ILE A 19 31.12 7.90 -8.41
CA ILE A 19 29.97 7.71 -7.53
C ILE A 19 30.24 6.72 -6.38
N THR A 20 31.48 6.37 -6.14
CA THR A 20 31.88 5.40 -5.09
C THR A 20 31.77 5.97 -3.67
N ASN A 21 31.68 7.29 -3.51
CA ASN A 21 31.65 7.99 -2.22
C ASN A 21 30.25 8.58 -1.91
N LEU A 22 29.19 8.03 -2.50
CA LEU A 22 27.82 8.46 -2.21
C LEU A 22 27.30 7.76 -0.95
N ASP A 23 26.52 8.48 -0.14
CA ASP A 23 25.82 7.90 1.00
C ASP A 23 24.68 6.99 0.56
N PHE A 24 23.96 7.41 -0.49
CA PHE A 24 22.86 6.62 -1.04
C PHE A 24 22.58 6.93 -2.52
N ILE A 25 21.92 5.99 -3.19
CA ILE A 25 21.42 6.12 -4.56
C ILE A 25 19.93 5.80 -4.54
N ILE A 26 19.10 6.69 -5.06
CA ILE A 26 17.66 6.46 -5.29
C ILE A 26 17.48 6.00 -6.74
N GLY A 27 16.96 4.80 -6.92
CA GLY A 27 16.80 4.14 -8.20
C GLY A 27 17.16 2.65 -8.09
N PRO A 28 17.26 1.94 -9.21
CA PRO A 28 16.93 2.38 -10.58
C PRO A 28 15.41 2.35 -10.83
N LEU A 29 15.01 2.85 -12.01
CA LEU A 29 13.61 2.75 -12.46
C LEU A 29 13.29 1.35 -13.04
N TYR A 30 14.24 0.76 -13.75
CA TYR A 30 14.01 -0.49 -14.49
C TYR A 30 14.55 -1.71 -13.73
N PRO A 31 13.76 -2.82 -13.66
CA PRO A 31 14.13 -4.02 -12.92
C PRO A 31 15.47 -4.63 -13.36
N GLU A 32 15.82 -4.58 -14.65
CA GLU A 32 17.03 -5.15 -15.21
C GLU A 32 18.31 -4.47 -14.70
N GLN A 33 18.18 -3.25 -14.19
CA GLN A 33 19.27 -2.46 -13.63
C GLN A 33 19.54 -2.76 -12.15
N ILE A 34 18.59 -3.39 -11.45
CA ILE A 34 18.65 -3.58 -10.00
C ILE A 34 19.85 -4.45 -9.62
N ALA A 35 20.00 -5.62 -10.20
CA ALA A 35 21.06 -6.56 -9.83
C ALA A 35 22.47 -5.98 -9.99
N PRO A 36 22.84 -5.37 -11.15
CA PRO A 36 24.17 -4.78 -11.31
C PRO A 36 24.40 -3.58 -10.38
N LEU A 37 23.39 -2.73 -10.15
CA LEU A 37 23.49 -1.59 -9.25
C LEU A 37 23.57 -2.04 -7.78
N SER A 38 22.80 -3.06 -7.41
CA SER A 38 22.83 -3.64 -6.06
C SER A 38 24.21 -4.18 -5.72
N LYS A 39 24.83 -4.90 -6.65
CA LYS A 39 26.20 -5.41 -6.48
C LYS A 39 27.23 -4.28 -6.30
N PHE A 40 27.13 -3.23 -7.11
CA PHE A 40 27.98 -2.06 -6.99
C PHE A 40 27.81 -1.38 -5.63
N CYS A 41 26.58 -1.11 -5.22
CA CYS A 41 26.26 -0.46 -3.95
C CYS A 41 26.73 -1.29 -2.75
N GLN A 42 26.60 -2.61 -2.81
CA GLN A 42 27.10 -3.52 -1.77
C GLN A 42 28.62 -3.45 -1.63
N GLN A 43 29.36 -3.43 -2.75
CA GLN A 43 30.83 -3.34 -2.77
C GLN A 43 31.36 -2.03 -2.19
N HIS A 44 30.63 -0.94 -2.36
CA HIS A 44 31.01 0.41 -1.93
C HIS A 44 30.27 0.90 -0.68
N HIS A 45 29.48 0.01 -0.03
CA HIS A 45 28.69 0.33 1.17
C HIS A 45 27.70 1.49 0.98
N ILE A 46 27.20 1.66 -0.25
CA ILE A 46 26.23 2.71 -0.61
C ILE A 46 24.82 2.19 -0.37
N LYS A 47 23.98 2.97 0.30
CA LYS A 47 22.56 2.63 0.49
C LYS A 47 21.80 2.72 -0.83
N LEU A 48 21.24 1.59 -1.29
CA LEU A 48 20.45 1.53 -2.52
C LEU A 48 18.97 1.57 -2.21
N VAL A 49 18.32 2.66 -2.58
CA VAL A 49 16.89 2.90 -2.36
C VAL A 49 16.14 2.62 -3.64
N VAL A 50 15.35 1.53 -3.68
CA VAL A 50 14.61 1.08 -4.87
C VAL A 50 13.13 1.43 -4.76
N PRO A 51 12.63 2.43 -5.51
CA PRO A 51 11.29 2.97 -5.28
C PRO A 51 10.17 2.18 -5.96
N PHE A 52 10.42 1.56 -7.12
CA PHE A 52 9.33 1.06 -7.96
C PHE A 52 9.21 -0.46 -8.02
N SER A 53 10.31 -1.18 -7.98
CA SER A 53 10.27 -2.63 -8.12
C SER A 53 9.91 -3.29 -6.80
N SER A 54 8.90 -4.15 -6.83
CA SER A 54 8.62 -5.13 -5.79
C SER A 54 9.31 -6.47 -6.04
N LEU A 55 10.02 -6.59 -7.17
CA LEU A 55 10.75 -7.78 -7.57
C LEU A 55 12.22 -7.62 -7.16
N GLY A 56 12.77 -8.59 -6.49
CA GLY A 56 14.21 -8.64 -6.30
C GLY A 56 14.63 -9.44 -5.09
N ASP A 57 15.22 -10.60 -5.36
CA ASP A 57 15.93 -11.39 -4.37
C ASP A 57 17.15 -10.63 -3.81
N ASN A 58 17.59 -9.56 -4.49
CA ASN A 58 18.70 -8.71 -4.08
C ASN A 58 18.53 -8.12 -2.66
N VAL A 59 17.30 -7.90 -2.21
CA VAL A 59 17.06 -7.43 -0.84
C VAL A 59 17.47 -8.46 0.21
N TYR A 60 17.44 -9.76 -0.11
CA TYR A 60 17.86 -10.82 0.80
C TYR A 60 19.37 -10.95 0.92
N GLU A 61 20.12 -10.47 -0.07
CA GLU A 61 21.56 -10.65 -0.19
C GLU A 61 22.36 -9.38 0.09
N ASN A 62 21.73 -8.19 -0.04
CA ASN A 62 22.42 -6.92 0.11
C ASN A 62 21.93 -6.14 1.35
N PRO A 63 22.74 -6.02 2.42
CA PRO A 63 22.38 -5.31 3.65
C PRO A 63 22.16 -3.80 3.45
N TYR A 64 22.60 -3.22 2.34
CA TYR A 64 22.46 -1.80 2.00
C TYR A 64 21.23 -1.54 1.10
N TYR A 65 20.38 -2.55 0.83
CA TYR A 65 19.22 -2.43 -0.04
C TYR A 65 17.98 -1.97 0.76
N TYR A 66 17.25 -0.99 0.24
CA TYR A 66 16.00 -0.47 0.79
C TYR A 66 14.88 -0.58 -0.25
N ALA A 67 13.98 -1.52 -0.06
CA ALA A 67 12.79 -1.68 -0.90
C ALA A 67 11.67 -0.76 -0.42
N ILE A 68 11.36 0.28 -1.20
CA ILE A 68 10.23 1.18 -0.93
C ILE A 68 8.90 0.45 -1.18
N ASN A 69 8.83 -0.28 -2.30
CA ASN A 69 7.65 -1.05 -2.70
C ASN A 69 7.90 -2.54 -2.42
N PRO A 70 7.44 -3.06 -1.27
CA PRO A 70 7.72 -4.44 -0.90
C PRO A 70 6.95 -5.44 -1.77
N PRO A 71 7.37 -6.71 -1.81
CA PRO A 71 6.59 -7.78 -2.41
C PRO A 71 5.17 -7.82 -1.86
N LYS A 72 4.18 -8.08 -2.73
CA LYS A 72 2.75 -8.09 -2.35
C LYS A 72 2.43 -9.03 -1.19
N SER A 73 3.17 -10.14 -1.05
CA SER A 73 3.02 -11.07 0.08
C SER A 73 3.19 -10.39 1.45
N TYR A 74 4.09 -9.41 1.56
CA TYR A 74 4.26 -8.62 2.79
C TYR A 74 3.09 -7.66 3.00
N GLN A 75 2.61 -7.03 1.92
CA GLN A 75 1.42 -6.16 2.00
C GLN A 75 0.19 -6.96 2.44
N PHE A 76 -0.03 -8.17 1.87
CA PHE A 76 -1.15 -9.02 2.26
C PHE A 76 -1.04 -9.51 3.69
N ALA A 77 0.16 -9.87 4.15
CA ALA A 77 0.39 -10.29 5.52
C ALA A 77 0.05 -9.17 6.51
N GLU A 78 0.46 -7.93 6.23
CA GLU A 78 0.19 -6.79 7.08
C GLU A 78 -1.27 -6.34 6.99
N ALA A 79 -1.85 -6.25 5.78
CA ALA A 79 -3.26 -5.94 5.59
C ALA A 79 -4.19 -6.96 6.28
N SER A 80 -3.83 -8.25 6.23
CA SER A 80 -4.59 -9.30 6.94
C SER A 80 -4.48 -9.18 8.46
N ARG A 81 -3.33 -8.74 8.99
CA ARG A 81 -3.15 -8.46 10.40
C ARG A 81 -4.06 -7.32 10.83
N LEU A 82 -4.00 -6.19 10.14
CA LEU A 82 -4.85 -5.03 10.39
C LEU A 82 -6.34 -5.38 10.31
N THR A 83 -6.75 -6.13 9.27
CA THR A 83 -8.14 -6.59 9.11
C THR A 83 -8.60 -7.42 10.30
N THR A 84 -7.77 -8.35 10.75
CA THR A 84 -8.12 -9.25 11.85
C THR A 84 -8.16 -8.52 13.20
N GLU A 85 -7.25 -7.58 13.42
CA GLU A 85 -7.23 -6.78 14.66
C GLU A 85 -8.42 -5.83 14.75
N LEU A 86 -8.83 -5.21 13.63
CA LEU A 86 -9.96 -4.29 13.60
C LEU A 86 -11.31 -5.02 13.59
N PHE A 87 -11.42 -6.10 12.84
CA PHE A 87 -12.71 -6.71 12.51
C PHE A 87 -12.85 -8.19 12.92
N GLY A 88 -11.84 -8.77 13.57
CA GLY A 88 -11.87 -10.20 13.92
C GLY A 88 -12.98 -10.62 14.89
N LYS A 89 -13.64 -9.65 15.55
CA LYS A 89 -14.81 -9.85 16.43
C LYS A 89 -16.14 -9.58 15.73
N ASP A 90 -16.10 -8.97 14.55
CA ASP A 90 -17.26 -8.68 13.73
C ASP A 90 -17.67 -9.92 12.89
N ASN A 91 -18.81 -9.85 12.23
CA ASN A 91 -19.21 -10.89 11.28
C ASN A 91 -18.47 -10.67 9.94
N VAL A 92 -17.37 -11.38 9.72
CA VAL A 92 -16.59 -11.27 8.48
C VAL A 92 -17.19 -12.16 7.40
N ILE A 93 -17.38 -11.59 6.20
CA ILE A 93 -18.00 -12.25 5.06
C ILE A 93 -17.10 -12.10 3.84
N PHE A 94 -16.65 -13.22 3.28
CA PHE A 94 -15.94 -13.21 1.99
C PHE A 94 -16.97 -13.29 0.86
N LEU A 95 -17.01 -12.23 0.04
CA LEU A 95 -17.95 -12.12 -1.07
C LEU A 95 -17.29 -12.60 -2.37
N GLU A 96 -17.90 -13.59 -3.01
CA GLU A 96 -17.48 -14.14 -4.29
C GLU A 96 -18.22 -13.43 -5.44
N GLY A 97 -17.48 -12.67 -6.26
CA GLY A 97 -17.92 -12.13 -7.55
C GLY A 97 -17.52 -13.05 -8.70
N THR A 98 -17.73 -12.57 -9.92
CA THR A 98 -17.46 -13.33 -11.15
C THR A 98 -16.01 -13.19 -11.65
N GLU A 99 -15.20 -12.31 -11.07
CA GLU A 99 -13.85 -12.02 -11.49
C GLU A 99 -12.84 -12.93 -10.79
N ASN A 100 -11.76 -13.26 -11.50
CA ASN A 100 -10.63 -14.00 -10.94
C ASN A 100 -9.46 -13.02 -10.69
N ASP A 101 -9.39 -12.50 -9.46
CA ASP A 101 -8.34 -11.60 -9.01
C ASP A 101 -7.39 -12.37 -8.06
N LYS A 102 -6.18 -12.64 -8.55
CA LYS A 102 -5.18 -13.43 -7.80
C LYS A 102 -4.69 -12.71 -6.54
N ASP A 103 -4.57 -11.39 -6.59
CA ASP A 103 -4.10 -10.60 -5.46
C ASP A 103 -5.18 -10.54 -4.37
N ALA A 104 -6.43 -10.34 -4.78
CA ALA A 104 -7.56 -10.39 -3.86
C ALA A 104 -7.70 -11.78 -3.22
N ALA A 105 -7.54 -12.85 -4.00
CA ALA A 105 -7.56 -14.22 -3.47
C ALA A 105 -6.44 -14.45 -2.44
N ALA A 106 -5.23 -13.97 -2.70
CA ALA A 106 -4.10 -14.09 -1.78
C ALA A 106 -4.33 -13.32 -0.47
N PHE A 107 -4.87 -12.10 -0.54
CA PHE A 107 -5.24 -11.32 0.65
C PHE A 107 -6.36 -12.00 1.45
N ILE A 108 -7.40 -12.52 0.78
CA ILE A 108 -8.49 -13.26 1.43
C ILE A 108 -7.96 -14.52 2.12
N ASP A 109 -7.08 -15.28 1.48
CA ASP A 109 -6.50 -16.49 2.08
C ASP A 109 -5.64 -16.16 3.31
N ALA A 110 -4.83 -15.10 3.25
CA ALA A 110 -4.07 -14.62 4.40
C ALA A 110 -4.99 -14.21 5.55
N THR A 111 -6.06 -13.46 5.24
CA THR A 111 -7.04 -13.00 6.24
C THR A 111 -7.81 -14.17 6.86
N ARG A 112 -8.25 -15.13 6.04
CA ARG A 112 -8.96 -16.34 6.50
C ARG A 112 -8.11 -17.16 7.47
N LYS A 113 -6.84 -17.41 7.11
CA LYS A 113 -5.90 -18.16 7.97
C LYS A 113 -5.72 -17.47 9.32
N ARG A 114 -5.58 -16.16 9.33
CA ARG A 114 -5.38 -15.38 10.55
C ARG A 114 -6.65 -15.33 11.41
N LEU A 115 -7.83 -15.18 10.83
CA LEU A 115 -9.11 -15.28 11.55
C LEU A 115 -9.26 -16.66 12.21
N GLN A 116 -8.95 -17.74 11.49
CA GLN A 116 -9.01 -19.11 12.05
C GLN A 116 -8.04 -19.31 13.21
N GLN A 117 -6.80 -18.77 13.11
CA GLN A 117 -5.82 -18.80 14.21
C GLN A 117 -6.31 -18.08 15.46
N ASN A 118 -7.13 -17.04 15.30
CA ASN A 118 -7.74 -16.29 16.40
C ASN A 118 -9.09 -16.88 16.87
N GLY A 119 -9.48 -18.05 16.37
CA GLY A 119 -10.74 -18.70 16.71
C GLY A 119 -11.99 -18.05 16.09
N SER A 120 -11.81 -17.09 15.16
CA SER A 120 -12.91 -16.43 14.48
C SER A 120 -13.34 -17.23 13.24
N LYS A 121 -14.65 -17.19 12.93
CA LYS A 121 -15.22 -17.79 11.72
C LYS A 121 -15.59 -16.69 10.74
N ALA A 122 -15.42 -16.95 9.46
CA ALA A 122 -15.88 -16.09 8.39
C ALA A 122 -16.92 -16.81 7.54
N ASN A 123 -17.96 -16.10 7.15
CA ASN A 123 -18.99 -16.59 6.26
C ASN A 123 -18.58 -16.40 4.79
N ARG A 124 -19.30 -17.07 3.89
CA ARG A 124 -19.15 -16.89 2.44
C ARG A 124 -20.49 -16.51 1.84
N LEU A 125 -20.44 -15.65 0.85
CA LEU A 125 -21.60 -15.16 0.14
C LEU A 125 -21.23 -14.94 -1.33
N LYS A 126 -22.13 -15.23 -2.25
CA LYS A 126 -21.95 -14.89 -3.66
C LYS A 126 -22.70 -13.62 -4.01
N LEU A 127 -22.14 -12.83 -4.88
CA LEU A 127 -22.78 -11.61 -5.32
C LEU A 127 -24.20 -11.86 -5.88
N ASN A 128 -24.40 -12.98 -6.58
CA ASN A 128 -25.67 -13.35 -7.20
C ASN A 128 -26.61 -14.17 -6.30
N ASP A 129 -26.22 -14.43 -5.05
CA ASP A 129 -27.12 -15.08 -4.10
C ASP A 129 -28.37 -14.23 -3.86
N ASP A 130 -29.48 -14.91 -3.54
CA ASP A 130 -30.75 -14.28 -3.22
C ASP A 130 -30.73 -13.58 -1.86
N GLU A 131 -31.79 -12.81 -1.56
CA GLU A 131 -31.88 -12.02 -0.35
C GLU A 131 -31.87 -12.88 0.93
N ILE A 132 -32.44 -14.07 0.86
CA ILE A 132 -32.48 -15.00 2.02
C ILE A 132 -31.06 -15.42 2.41
N LYS A 133 -30.24 -15.83 1.43
CA LYS A 133 -28.84 -16.18 1.68
C LYS A 133 -28.00 -15.03 2.21
N TRP A 134 -28.30 -13.79 1.74
CA TRP A 134 -27.68 -12.59 2.29
C TRP A 134 -28.03 -12.40 3.77
N MET A 135 -29.32 -12.56 4.13
CA MET A 135 -29.75 -12.50 5.53
C MET A 135 -29.15 -13.62 6.40
N GLU A 136 -29.07 -14.84 5.88
CA GLU A 136 -28.44 -15.97 6.59
C GLU A 136 -26.93 -15.76 6.85
N ALA A 137 -26.20 -15.14 5.92
CA ALA A 137 -24.77 -14.86 6.05
C ALA A 137 -24.49 -13.66 6.99
N MET A 138 -25.46 -12.80 7.23
CA MET A 138 -25.31 -11.58 8.02
C MET A 138 -25.89 -11.71 9.44
N THR A 139 -25.45 -10.81 10.31
CA THR A 139 -25.96 -10.74 11.70
C THR A 139 -26.66 -9.40 11.90
N GLN A 140 -27.88 -9.42 12.38
CA GLN A 140 -28.65 -8.22 12.71
C GLN A 140 -28.03 -7.46 13.89
N TYR A 141 -28.11 -6.15 13.83
CA TYR A 141 -27.65 -5.21 14.87
C TYR A 141 -26.14 -5.28 15.18
N LYS A 142 -25.38 -5.97 14.32
CA LYS A 142 -23.91 -6.05 14.38
C LYS A 142 -23.29 -5.56 13.08
N ASP A 143 -22.00 -5.31 13.14
CA ASP A 143 -21.25 -4.94 11.94
C ASP A 143 -20.96 -6.21 11.11
N ASN A 144 -21.33 -6.15 9.84
CA ASN A 144 -21.07 -7.19 8.86
C ASN A 144 -19.98 -6.66 7.92
N VAL A 145 -18.81 -7.26 7.97
CA VAL A 145 -17.62 -6.81 7.24
C VAL A 145 -17.47 -7.63 5.97
N ILE A 146 -17.78 -7.04 4.84
CA ILE A 146 -17.71 -7.71 3.54
C ILE A 146 -16.36 -7.44 2.89
N ILE A 147 -15.68 -8.52 2.50
CA ILE A 147 -14.40 -8.51 1.79
C ILE A 147 -14.62 -9.19 0.43
N PRO A 148 -14.74 -8.43 -0.66
CA PRO A 148 -14.97 -9.02 -1.98
C PRO A 148 -13.69 -9.64 -2.57
N ASN A 149 -13.86 -10.63 -3.46
CA ASN A 149 -12.75 -11.36 -4.09
C ASN A 149 -12.18 -10.68 -5.34
N SER A 150 -12.45 -9.41 -5.54
CA SER A 150 -11.89 -8.61 -6.64
C SER A 150 -11.69 -7.15 -6.22
N SER A 151 -10.58 -6.57 -6.67
CA SER A 151 -10.25 -5.15 -6.55
C SER A 151 -10.92 -4.30 -7.64
N GLY A 152 -11.50 -4.93 -8.68
CA GLY A 152 -11.93 -4.29 -9.92
C GLY A 152 -13.19 -3.43 -9.78
N ILE A 153 -13.23 -2.33 -10.54
CA ILE A 153 -14.39 -1.42 -10.59
C ILE A 153 -15.68 -2.11 -11.06
N LYS A 154 -15.58 -3.14 -11.90
CA LYS A 154 -16.74 -3.89 -12.38
C LYS A 154 -17.50 -4.55 -11.25
N LEU A 155 -16.76 -5.14 -10.28
CA LEU A 155 -17.39 -5.69 -9.08
C LEU A 155 -18.11 -4.61 -8.28
N LEU A 156 -17.47 -3.46 -8.04
CA LEU A 156 -18.06 -2.35 -7.29
C LEU A 156 -19.34 -1.83 -7.94
N ASN A 157 -19.36 -1.72 -9.27
CA ASN A 157 -20.54 -1.30 -10.04
C ASN A 157 -21.73 -2.25 -9.88
N GLN A 158 -21.47 -3.54 -9.62
CA GLN A 158 -22.52 -4.54 -9.35
C GLN A 158 -22.89 -4.60 -7.86
N LEU A 159 -21.91 -4.45 -6.98
CA LEU A 159 -22.07 -4.60 -5.54
C LEU A 159 -22.86 -3.44 -4.93
N PHE A 160 -22.53 -2.19 -5.25
CA PHE A 160 -23.17 -1.04 -4.61
C PHE A 160 -24.68 -0.94 -4.85
N PRO A 161 -25.22 -1.15 -6.05
CA PRO A 161 -26.68 -1.19 -6.23
C PRO A 161 -27.34 -2.25 -5.37
N LYS A 162 -26.75 -3.45 -5.29
CA LYS A 162 -27.27 -4.55 -4.48
C LYS A 162 -27.23 -4.23 -2.99
N LEU A 163 -26.13 -3.67 -2.49
CA LEU A 163 -26.03 -3.25 -1.10
C LEU A 163 -27.07 -2.17 -0.74
N LYS A 164 -27.27 -1.19 -1.62
CA LYS A 164 -28.27 -0.13 -1.41
C LYS A 164 -29.68 -0.69 -1.35
N GLU A 165 -30.02 -1.59 -2.26
CA GLU A 165 -31.32 -2.24 -2.26
C GLU A 165 -31.51 -3.08 -1.00
N PHE A 166 -30.53 -3.91 -0.64
CA PHE A 166 -30.57 -4.76 0.54
C PHE A 166 -30.71 -3.95 1.84
N THR A 167 -29.88 -2.93 2.05
CA THR A 167 -29.91 -2.13 3.28
C THR A 167 -31.15 -1.22 3.39
N LYS A 168 -31.74 -0.84 2.25
CA LYS A 168 -33.02 -0.10 2.24
C LYS A 168 -34.17 -0.98 2.74
N LYS A 169 -34.18 -2.27 2.40
CA LYS A 169 -35.22 -3.22 2.84
C LYS A 169 -34.95 -3.74 4.25
N ASN A 170 -33.70 -3.85 4.62
CA ASN A 170 -33.23 -4.53 5.83
C ASN A 170 -32.28 -3.60 6.62
N PRO A 171 -32.76 -2.50 7.21
CA PRO A 171 -31.92 -1.47 7.84
C PRO A 171 -31.21 -1.92 9.12
N GLU A 172 -31.61 -3.04 9.71
CA GLU A 172 -30.98 -3.65 10.88
C GLU A 172 -29.63 -4.29 10.59
N TYR A 173 -29.26 -4.51 9.31
CA TYR A 173 -27.96 -5.04 8.91
C TYR A 173 -26.98 -3.91 8.59
N ARG A 174 -26.06 -3.66 9.49
CA ARG A 174 -24.99 -2.69 9.27
C ARG A 174 -23.86 -3.33 8.45
N ILE A 175 -23.42 -2.64 7.42
CA ILE A 175 -22.41 -3.13 6.49
C ILE A 175 -21.17 -2.25 6.52
N LYS A 176 -20.00 -2.87 6.61
CA LYS A 176 -18.69 -2.29 6.33
C LYS A 176 -18.05 -3.00 5.15
N LEU A 177 -17.26 -2.29 4.38
CA LEU A 177 -16.48 -2.89 3.30
C LEU A 177 -15.00 -2.84 3.64
N VAL A 178 -14.29 -3.91 3.35
CA VAL A 178 -12.82 -3.95 3.34
C VAL A 178 -12.35 -4.29 1.93
N GLY A 179 -11.56 -3.42 1.35
CA GLY A 179 -11.11 -3.54 -0.03
C GLY A 179 -9.64 -3.22 -0.21
N TYR A 180 -9.29 -2.80 -1.40
CA TYR A 180 -7.99 -2.91 -2.02
C TYR A 180 -7.39 -1.53 -2.33
N PRO A 181 -6.05 -1.45 -2.52
CA PRO A 181 -5.38 -0.19 -2.85
C PRO A 181 -5.96 0.51 -4.08
N GLU A 182 -6.38 -0.25 -5.09
CA GLU A 182 -6.96 0.23 -6.34
C GLU A 182 -8.23 1.06 -6.14
N TRP A 183 -8.97 0.84 -5.04
CA TRP A 183 -10.21 1.57 -4.76
C TRP A 183 -10.01 3.07 -4.61
N GLN A 184 -8.81 3.51 -4.25
CA GLN A 184 -8.45 4.93 -4.26
C GLN A 184 -8.64 5.58 -5.64
N THR A 185 -8.38 4.82 -6.71
CA THR A 185 -8.53 5.32 -8.09
C THR A 185 -9.99 5.42 -8.52
N TYR A 186 -10.90 4.77 -7.82
CA TYR A 186 -12.32 4.77 -8.09
C TYR A 186 -13.11 5.76 -7.21
N ALA A 187 -12.42 6.46 -6.32
CA ALA A 187 -13.05 7.41 -5.40
C ALA A 187 -13.83 8.51 -6.14
N SER A 188 -13.38 8.97 -7.32
CA SER A 188 -14.12 9.95 -8.13
C SER A 188 -15.55 9.49 -8.50
N ASN A 189 -15.76 8.16 -8.68
CA ASN A 189 -17.03 7.59 -9.12
C ASN A 189 -17.85 6.99 -7.95
N HIS A 190 -17.19 6.63 -6.86
CA HIS A 190 -17.79 5.83 -5.80
C HIS A 190 -17.65 6.42 -4.40
N LEU A 191 -17.20 7.67 -4.27
CA LEU A 191 -16.90 8.28 -2.97
C LEU A 191 -18.10 8.21 -2.01
N GLU A 192 -19.29 8.57 -2.49
CA GLU A 192 -20.52 8.52 -1.69
C GLU A 192 -20.88 7.08 -1.27
N ASN A 193 -20.59 6.10 -2.13
CA ASN A 193 -20.81 4.70 -1.80
C ASN A 193 -19.81 4.24 -0.74
N PHE A 194 -18.54 4.67 -0.83
CA PHE A 194 -17.54 4.36 0.17
C PHE A 194 -17.91 4.95 1.54
N TYR A 195 -18.39 6.18 1.59
CA TYR A 195 -18.89 6.78 2.83
C TYR A 195 -20.09 6.01 3.37
N GLN A 196 -21.10 5.76 2.53
CA GLN A 196 -22.33 5.08 2.93
C GLN A 196 -22.07 3.71 3.55
N PHE A 197 -21.12 2.93 3.00
CA PHE A 197 -20.82 1.59 3.46
C PHE A 197 -19.57 1.51 4.35
N ASN A 198 -19.20 2.63 5.01
CA ASN A 198 -18.14 2.65 6.02
C ASN A 198 -16.91 1.86 5.57
N THR A 199 -16.31 2.29 4.44
CA THR A 199 -15.36 1.50 3.66
C THR A 199 -13.93 1.69 4.13
N TYR A 200 -13.18 0.59 4.18
CA TYR A 200 -11.77 0.53 4.51
C TYR A 200 -10.99 -0.06 3.33
N ALA A 201 -10.02 0.66 2.80
CA ALA A 201 -9.12 0.15 1.78
C ALA A 201 -7.70 0.12 2.32
N TYR A 202 -7.04 -1.06 2.30
CA TYR A 202 -5.63 -1.09 2.72
C TYR A 202 -4.73 -0.49 1.64
N SER A 203 -3.66 0.18 2.03
CA SER A 203 -2.65 0.68 1.10
C SER A 203 -1.32 0.92 1.79
N SER A 204 -0.23 0.92 1.02
CA SER A 204 1.11 1.36 1.45
C SER A 204 1.36 2.83 1.15
N PHE A 205 0.42 3.52 0.53
CA PHE A 205 0.49 4.95 0.23
C PHE A 205 -0.91 5.56 0.07
N PHE A 206 -1.04 6.82 0.44
CA PHE A 206 -2.30 7.54 0.28
C PHE A 206 -2.08 9.04 0.10
N ARG A 207 -2.62 9.59 -0.97
CA ARG A 207 -2.74 11.04 -1.16
C ARG A 207 -4.14 11.45 -0.74
N ASN A 208 -4.26 12.13 0.40
CA ASN A 208 -5.57 12.60 0.85
C ASN A 208 -6.09 13.75 -0.04
N PRO A 209 -7.19 13.56 -0.78
CA PRO A 209 -7.73 14.60 -1.64
C PRO A 209 -8.45 15.73 -0.88
N LEU A 210 -8.73 15.54 0.41
CA LEU A 210 -9.46 16.50 1.24
C LEU A 210 -8.52 17.44 2.01
N ASN A 211 -7.21 17.18 2.02
CA ASN A 211 -6.26 18.07 2.66
C ASN A 211 -5.44 18.84 1.59
N GLY A 212 -5.21 20.12 1.81
CA GLY A 212 -4.52 21.00 0.86
C GLY A 212 -3.03 20.69 0.64
N ASN A 213 -2.43 19.79 1.43
CA ASN A 213 -0.98 19.52 1.34
C ASN A 213 -0.56 19.01 -0.04
N ALA A 214 -1.40 18.17 -0.66
CA ALA A 214 -1.12 17.66 -1.99
C ALA A 214 -1.13 18.78 -3.05
N ASP A 215 -2.03 19.74 -2.92
CA ASP A 215 -2.11 20.89 -3.83
C ASP A 215 -0.94 21.86 -3.59
N GLU A 216 -0.50 22.02 -2.34
CA GLU A 216 0.73 22.77 -2.02
C GLU A 216 1.95 22.16 -2.70
N PHE A 217 2.08 20.84 -2.67
CA PHE A 217 3.17 20.13 -3.36
C PHE A 217 3.10 20.35 -4.88
N GLU A 218 1.93 20.16 -5.50
CA GLU A 218 1.75 20.33 -6.95
C GLU A 218 2.09 21.75 -7.38
N ASN A 219 1.65 22.76 -6.63
CA ASN A 219 1.95 24.16 -6.88
C ASN A 219 3.46 24.48 -6.74
N ALA A 220 4.09 23.93 -5.71
CA ALA A 220 5.54 24.12 -5.50
C ALA A 220 6.35 23.42 -6.62
N TYR A 221 5.94 22.21 -7.02
CA TYR A 221 6.55 21.47 -8.11
C TYR A 221 6.44 22.24 -9.44
N GLN A 222 5.23 22.70 -9.79
CA GLN A 222 5.01 23.47 -11.01
C GLN A 222 5.81 24.78 -11.03
N LYS A 223 5.93 25.45 -9.88
CA LYS A 223 6.77 26.67 -9.76
C LYS A 223 8.25 26.37 -9.98
N ALA A 224 8.74 25.24 -9.45
CA ALA A 224 10.15 24.86 -9.53
C ALA A 224 10.55 24.34 -10.92
N PHE A 225 9.69 23.54 -11.55
CA PHE A 225 10.02 22.83 -12.79
C PHE A 225 9.26 23.33 -14.03
N HIS A 226 8.39 24.34 -13.87
CA HIS A 226 7.56 24.92 -14.95
C HIS A 226 6.70 23.89 -15.72
N THR A 227 6.39 22.77 -15.08
CA THR A 227 5.55 21.69 -15.62
C THR A 227 4.75 21.05 -14.47
N PRO A 228 3.51 20.58 -14.71
CA PRO A 228 2.78 19.84 -13.72
C PRO A 228 3.43 18.47 -13.44
N THR A 229 3.12 17.87 -12.29
CA THR A 229 3.53 16.49 -12.01
C THR A 229 2.88 15.53 -12.99
N LEU A 230 3.57 14.43 -13.30
CA LEU A 230 3.00 13.35 -14.09
C LEU A 230 1.81 12.72 -13.36
N VAL A 231 0.69 12.58 -14.07
CA VAL A 231 -0.49 11.85 -13.55
C VAL A 231 -0.19 10.37 -13.55
N SER A 232 0.07 9.82 -12.37
CA SER A 232 0.40 8.41 -12.15
C SER A 232 -0.22 7.92 -10.84
N TRP A 233 -0.23 6.62 -10.60
CA TRP A 233 -0.63 6.00 -9.35
C TRP A 233 0.41 4.92 -8.95
N PRO A 234 1.17 5.15 -7.87
CA PRO A 234 1.28 6.39 -7.06
C PRO A 234 1.76 7.62 -7.87
N ARG A 235 1.66 8.83 -7.28
CA ARG A 235 2.24 10.05 -7.85
C ARG A 235 3.75 10.01 -7.72
N PHE A 236 4.48 9.88 -8.83
CA PHE A 236 5.93 9.68 -8.82
C PHE A 236 6.71 10.86 -8.24
N GLY A 237 6.25 12.11 -8.48
CA GLY A 237 6.86 13.29 -7.88
C GLY A 237 6.81 13.28 -6.36
N MET A 238 5.64 12.94 -5.79
CA MET A 238 5.46 12.83 -4.34
C MET A 238 6.27 11.66 -3.77
N LEU A 239 6.27 10.50 -4.43
CA LEU A 239 7.09 9.35 -4.01
C LEU A 239 8.57 9.72 -3.94
N GLY A 240 9.07 10.38 -4.99
CA GLY A 240 10.47 10.82 -5.03
C GLY A 240 10.81 11.81 -3.92
N PHE A 241 9.92 12.79 -3.68
CA PHE A 241 10.09 13.76 -2.62
C PHE A 241 10.08 13.12 -1.23
N ASP A 242 9.04 12.32 -0.91
CA ASP A 242 8.90 11.67 0.38
C ASP A 242 10.11 10.77 0.67
N THR A 243 10.57 10.02 -0.35
CA THR A 243 11.74 9.16 -0.27
C THR A 243 13.01 9.98 0.00
N ALA A 244 13.25 11.02 -0.79
CA ALA A 244 14.46 11.84 -0.66
C ALA A 244 14.53 12.53 0.71
N ILE A 245 13.43 13.14 1.17
CA ILE A 245 13.38 13.80 2.48
C ILE A 245 13.62 12.82 3.63
N TYR A 246 13.06 11.62 3.57
CA TYR A 246 13.27 10.61 4.60
C TYR A 246 14.76 10.24 4.72
N PHE A 247 15.40 9.89 3.60
CA PHE A 247 16.80 9.48 3.59
C PHE A 247 17.75 10.65 3.92
N LEU A 248 17.54 11.84 3.34
CA LEU A 248 18.34 13.02 3.63
C LEU A 248 18.28 13.39 5.12
N LYS A 249 17.08 13.45 5.70
CA LYS A 249 16.91 13.76 7.11
C LYS A 249 17.56 12.69 8.00
N GLY A 250 17.33 11.43 7.69
CA GLY A 250 17.88 10.35 8.48
C GLY A 250 19.41 10.33 8.46
N ILE A 251 20.03 10.43 7.28
CA ILE A 251 21.50 10.45 7.13
C ILE A 251 22.09 11.71 7.76
N SER A 252 21.50 12.89 7.55
CA SER A 252 21.99 14.12 8.17
C SER A 252 21.90 14.12 9.69
N THR A 253 20.95 13.36 10.27
CA THR A 253 20.76 13.28 11.73
C THR A 253 21.63 12.19 12.36
N TYR A 254 21.73 11.01 11.73
CA TYR A 254 22.31 9.82 12.34
C TYR A 254 23.59 9.34 11.67
N GLY A 255 23.97 9.89 10.50
CA GLY A 255 25.17 9.49 9.76
C GLY A 255 25.23 7.99 9.51
N GLU A 256 26.35 7.36 9.89
CA GLU A 256 26.57 5.92 9.74
C GLU A 256 25.58 5.06 10.56
N ALA A 257 25.05 5.61 11.66
CA ALA A 257 24.07 4.91 12.51
C ALA A 257 22.65 4.95 11.95
N PHE A 258 22.42 5.48 10.74
CA PHE A 258 21.11 5.61 10.09
C PHE A 258 20.26 4.34 10.20
N ASP A 259 20.85 3.19 9.93
CA ASP A 259 20.14 1.89 9.89
C ASP A 259 19.59 1.45 11.26
N GLN A 260 20.11 2.01 12.34
CA GLN A 260 19.71 1.72 13.71
C GLN A 260 18.57 2.64 14.19
N HIS A 261 18.32 3.73 13.48
CA HIS A 261 17.38 4.78 13.88
C HIS A 261 16.19 4.98 12.91
N LEU A 262 15.93 4.03 12.02
CA LEU A 262 14.91 4.15 10.98
C LEU A 262 13.51 4.51 11.53
N SER A 263 13.11 3.92 12.65
CA SER A 263 11.82 4.21 13.30
C SER A 263 11.73 5.58 13.97
N GLN A 264 12.87 6.27 14.15
CA GLN A 264 12.94 7.58 14.79
C GLN A 264 12.92 8.73 13.77
N ILE A 265 13.03 8.41 12.47
CA ILE A 265 13.02 9.40 11.40
C ILE A 265 11.58 9.82 11.13
N VAL A 266 11.22 11.00 11.63
CA VAL A 266 9.89 11.58 11.44
C VAL A 266 9.95 12.63 10.35
N THR A 267 9.18 12.44 9.27
CA THR A 267 9.05 13.39 8.17
C THR A 267 7.58 13.72 7.92
N THR A 268 7.32 14.92 7.39
CA THR A 268 6.02 15.22 6.79
C THR A 268 6.02 14.59 5.40
N SER A 269 5.12 13.64 5.16
CA SER A 269 4.98 12.98 3.88
C SER A 269 3.70 13.41 3.19
N TYR A 270 3.75 13.52 1.86
CA TYR A 270 2.60 13.85 1.02
C TYR A 270 1.79 12.63 0.63
N GLN A 271 2.44 11.47 0.52
CA GLN A 271 1.80 10.26 0.03
C GLN A 271 2.35 8.99 0.69
N HIS A 272 3.69 8.88 0.85
CA HIS A 272 4.34 7.67 1.35
C HIS A 272 4.87 7.88 2.75
N ARG A 273 4.73 6.84 3.57
CA ARG A 273 5.40 6.70 4.85
C ARG A 273 6.30 5.49 4.84
N PHE A 274 7.22 5.44 5.80
CA PHE A 274 8.25 4.42 5.80
C PHE A 274 8.32 3.75 7.18
N ASP A 275 8.19 2.43 7.16
CA ASP A 275 8.48 1.53 8.28
C ASP A 275 9.42 0.45 7.78
N PHE A 276 10.69 0.81 7.69
CA PHE A 276 11.71 -0.11 7.21
C PHE A 276 12.07 -1.14 8.27
N GLN A 277 11.94 -2.40 7.90
CA GLN A 277 12.32 -3.53 8.73
C GLN A 277 13.28 -4.43 7.96
N ARG A 278 14.36 -4.83 8.64
CA ARG A 278 15.32 -5.80 8.11
C ARG A 278 14.66 -7.19 8.08
N ILE A 279 14.88 -7.93 7.01
CA ILE A 279 14.28 -9.27 6.83
C ILE A 279 15.06 -10.32 7.64
N SER A 280 16.38 -10.21 7.63
CA SER A 280 17.31 -11.08 8.34
C SER A 280 18.60 -10.32 8.66
N ASN A 281 19.49 -10.90 9.45
CA ASN A 281 20.74 -10.23 9.87
C ASN A 281 21.62 -9.73 8.72
N TRP A 282 21.54 -10.36 7.55
CA TRP A 282 22.41 -10.06 6.39
C TRP A 282 21.64 -9.47 5.20
N SER A 283 20.33 -9.32 5.32
CA SER A 283 19.48 -8.77 4.27
C SER A 283 19.39 -7.25 4.33
N GLY A 284 18.84 -6.67 3.28
CA GLY A 284 18.38 -5.28 3.26
C GLY A 284 17.06 -5.08 4.03
N PHE A 285 16.42 -3.96 3.76
CA PHE A 285 15.23 -3.50 4.44
C PHE A 285 14.03 -3.47 3.49
N ILE A 286 12.88 -3.82 4.00
CA ILE A 286 11.60 -3.70 3.31
C ILE A 286 10.75 -2.66 4.04
N ASN A 287 10.17 -1.74 3.31
CA ASN A 287 9.13 -0.87 3.84
C ASN A 287 7.86 -1.71 4.09
N ARG A 288 7.46 -1.86 5.34
CA ARG A 288 6.31 -2.63 5.78
C ARG A 288 5.11 -1.75 6.15
N GLU A 289 5.16 -0.46 5.76
CA GLU A 289 4.05 0.43 6.03
C GLU A 289 2.82 0.01 5.21
N VAL A 290 1.77 -0.36 5.93
CA VAL A 290 0.43 -0.59 5.41
C VAL A 290 -0.55 0.01 6.39
N GLU A 291 -1.48 0.79 5.90
CA GLU A 291 -2.51 1.45 6.67
C GLU A 291 -3.89 1.26 6.02
N PHE A 292 -4.98 1.44 6.75
CA PHE A 292 -6.30 1.55 6.16
C PHE A 292 -6.66 3.00 5.88
N ILE A 293 -7.14 3.24 4.67
CA ILE A 293 -7.87 4.44 4.28
C ILE A 293 -9.31 4.17 4.65
N HIS A 294 -9.82 4.89 5.62
CA HIS A 294 -11.17 4.77 6.12
C HIS A 294 -12.04 5.89 5.57
N TYR A 295 -13.00 5.52 4.76
CA TYR A 295 -14.07 6.39 4.26
C TYR A 295 -15.24 6.33 5.23
N SER A 296 -15.31 7.31 6.13
CA SER A 296 -16.29 7.33 7.22
C SER A 296 -17.67 7.82 6.77
N PRO A 297 -18.76 7.28 7.33
CA PRO A 297 -20.11 7.82 7.12
C PRO A 297 -20.27 9.30 7.50
N SER A 298 -19.35 9.87 8.25
CA SER A 298 -19.28 11.31 8.54
C SER A 298 -18.73 12.16 7.38
N HIS A 299 -18.49 11.56 6.20
CA HIS A 299 -17.86 12.18 5.02
C HIS A 299 -16.42 12.65 5.30
N SER A 300 -15.71 11.95 6.18
CA SER A 300 -14.28 12.14 6.42
C SER A 300 -13.47 10.98 5.83
N ILE A 301 -12.20 11.27 5.50
CA ILE A 301 -11.24 10.25 5.11
C ILE A 301 -10.12 10.25 6.14
N GLU A 302 -9.93 9.12 6.80
CA GLU A 302 -8.99 8.94 7.89
C GLU A 302 -7.99 7.83 7.59
N LEU A 303 -6.77 7.95 8.09
CA LEU A 303 -5.78 6.90 8.03
C LEU A 303 -5.75 6.15 9.37
N ILE A 304 -6.07 4.86 9.33
CA ILE A 304 -6.07 4.01 10.51
C ILE A 304 -4.80 3.17 10.51
N ARG A 305 -4.08 3.28 11.62
CA ARG A 305 -2.88 2.51 11.93
C ARG A 305 -3.06 1.82 13.25
N LEU A 306 -2.59 0.61 13.32
CA LEU A 306 -2.45 -0.05 14.60
C LEU A 306 -1.01 0.16 15.07
N LYS A 307 -0.86 0.54 16.33
CA LYS A 307 0.46 0.60 16.96
C LYS A 307 1.05 -0.81 16.96
N LYS A 308 2.27 -0.89 16.47
CA LYS A 308 3.07 -2.13 16.54
C LYS A 308 3.63 -2.35 17.92
#